data_6fd6d9a7bff6a6a95f459200aa7e70c8
#
_entry.id   6fd6d9a7bff6a6a95f459200aa7e70c8
#
_cell.length_a   1.000
_cell.length_b   1.000
_cell.length_c   1.000
_cell.angle_alpha   90.00
_cell.angle_beta   90.00
_cell.angle_gamma   90.00
#
_symmetry.space_group_name_H-M   'P 1'
#
loop_
_entity.id
_entity.type
_entity.pdbx_description
1 polymer ?
#
loop_
_entity_poly.entity_id
_entity_poly.type
_entity_poly.pdbx_seq_one_letter_code
_entity_poly.pdbx_strand_id
1 'polypeptide(L)'
;LDFDAFKNFLGRDYRNLESNRFVIRSSPSESLSLNLNLTVGRDLAYNEVIPEKGKEFTLNFIPLIQLSNKLRISPSVRYARLKNLDSDNFYYNGSISRFSIRYQFNNFFNIRIVSEYNTFSERFFVQPLIQWNPNPSTVFYIGGNQNTISELNNDSYSLFRVDQTLSLIHI
;
A
#
# COMPACT_ATOMS: atom_id res chain seq x y z
N LEU A 1 -34.16 -5.63 13.03
CA LEU A 1 -33.44 -4.38 13.37
C LEU A 1 -32.68 -3.96 12.11
N ASP A 2 -33.32 -3.11 11.30
CA ASP A 2 -32.68 -2.49 10.15
C ASP A 2 -31.73 -1.41 10.68
N PHE A 3 -30.44 -1.70 10.70
CA PHE A 3 -29.41 -0.69 10.89
C PHE A 3 -29.20 0.01 9.55
N ASP A 4 -29.94 1.08 9.29
CA ASP A 4 -29.70 1.98 8.18
C ASP A 4 -28.39 2.72 8.40
N ALA A 5 -27.28 2.18 7.87
CA ALA A 5 -26.03 2.89 7.85
C ALA A 5 -26.14 4.09 6.90
N PHE A 6 -26.00 5.30 7.44
CA PHE A 6 -26.05 6.53 6.66
C PHE A 6 -24.78 7.37 6.86
N LYS A 7 -24.42 8.14 5.84
CA LYS A 7 -23.40 9.18 5.91
C LYS A 7 -23.99 10.49 5.46
N ASN A 8 -23.72 11.57 6.22
CA ASN A 8 -23.99 12.93 5.78
C ASN A 8 -22.74 13.49 5.11
N PHE A 9 -22.86 13.93 3.88
CA PHE A 9 -21.79 14.53 3.14
C PHE A 9 -22.30 15.72 2.31
N LEU A 10 -21.68 16.89 2.46
CA LEU A 10 -22.07 18.14 1.83
C LEU A 10 -23.57 18.48 2.05
N GLY A 11 -24.08 18.21 3.26
CA GLY A 11 -25.49 18.48 3.61
C GLY A 11 -26.50 17.53 2.99
N ARG A 12 -26.07 16.41 2.40
CA ARG A 12 -26.92 15.36 1.86
C ARG A 12 -26.77 14.06 2.66
N ASP A 13 -27.89 13.40 2.91
CA ASP A 13 -27.92 12.12 3.60
C ASP A 13 -27.90 10.97 2.59
N TYR A 14 -26.91 10.10 2.70
CA TYR A 14 -26.77 8.88 1.92
C TYR A 14 -27.10 7.70 2.82
N ARG A 15 -28.15 6.95 2.49
CA ARG A 15 -28.60 5.77 3.24
C ARG A 15 -28.19 4.49 2.55
N ASN A 16 -28.31 3.34 3.24
CA ASN A 16 -27.98 2.01 2.73
C ASN A 16 -26.50 1.87 2.32
N LEU A 17 -25.59 2.37 3.18
CA LEU A 17 -24.14 2.27 3.03
C LEU A 17 -23.57 1.17 3.94
N GLU A 18 -24.18 0.01 3.89
CA GLU A 18 -23.74 -1.14 4.69
C GLU A 18 -22.43 -1.69 4.16
N SER A 19 -21.46 -1.90 5.05
CA SER A 19 -20.22 -2.59 4.74
C SER A 19 -19.88 -3.60 5.82
N ASN A 20 -19.36 -4.74 5.39
CA ASN A 20 -18.88 -5.81 6.25
C ASN A 20 -17.36 -5.86 6.19
N ARG A 21 -16.73 -5.87 7.36
CA ARG A 21 -15.27 -5.98 7.49
C ARG A 21 -14.90 -7.29 8.15
N PHE A 22 -14.06 -8.06 7.48
CA PHE A 22 -13.47 -9.29 7.98
C PHE A 22 -11.99 -9.05 8.24
N VAL A 23 -11.53 -9.41 9.44
CA VAL A 23 -10.14 -9.24 9.84
C VAL A 23 -9.60 -10.57 10.32
N ILE A 24 -8.52 -11.03 9.69
CA ILE A 24 -7.79 -12.24 10.08
C ILE A 24 -6.38 -11.81 10.46
N ARG A 25 -6.00 -12.10 11.69
CA ARG A 25 -4.64 -11.94 12.19
C ARG A 25 -4.18 -13.28 12.74
N SER A 26 -3.05 -13.76 12.24
CA SER A 26 -2.50 -15.05 12.62
C SER A 26 -0.97 -15.00 12.62
N SER A 27 -0.36 -15.69 13.54
CA SER A 27 1.08 -15.92 13.57
C SER A 27 1.31 -17.44 13.68
N PRO A 28 1.17 -18.17 12.55
CA PRO A 28 1.24 -19.63 12.55
C PRO A 28 2.64 -20.16 12.93
N SER A 29 3.66 -19.31 12.87
CA SER A 29 5.01 -19.61 13.35
C SER A 29 5.72 -18.33 13.80
N GLU A 30 6.85 -18.45 14.47
CA GLU A 30 7.71 -17.31 14.83
C GLU A 30 8.24 -16.57 13.61
N SER A 31 8.33 -17.25 12.46
CA SER A 31 8.83 -16.70 11.21
C SER A 31 7.73 -16.16 10.28
N LEU A 32 6.45 -16.34 10.60
CA LEU A 32 5.35 -15.92 9.74
C LEU A 32 4.24 -15.26 10.54
N SER A 33 3.94 -14.02 10.19
CA SER A 33 2.75 -13.30 10.66
C SER A 33 1.91 -12.85 9.48
N LEU A 34 0.61 -13.04 9.57
CA LEU A 34 -0.36 -12.73 8.54
C LEU A 34 -1.37 -11.72 9.06
N ASN A 35 -1.63 -10.69 8.27
CA ASN A 35 -2.70 -9.73 8.52
C ASN A 35 -3.50 -9.54 7.24
N LEU A 36 -4.76 -9.93 7.28
CA LEU A 36 -5.72 -9.80 6.18
C LEU A 36 -6.92 -8.99 6.66
N ASN A 37 -7.24 -7.92 5.93
CA ASN A 37 -8.47 -7.16 6.11
C ASN A 37 -9.22 -7.15 4.79
N LEU A 38 -10.46 -7.58 4.81
CA LEU A 38 -11.39 -7.57 3.70
C LEU A 38 -12.58 -6.70 4.06
N THR A 39 -12.93 -5.74 3.20
CA THR A 39 -14.16 -4.95 3.31
C THR A 39 -14.99 -5.15 2.06
N VAL A 40 -16.26 -5.48 2.25
CA VAL A 40 -17.23 -5.66 1.17
C VAL A 40 -18.52 -4.95 1.56
N GLY A 41 -19.08 -4.15 0.66
CA GLY A 41 -20.30 -3.44 0.95
C GLY A 41 -20.62 -2.35 -0.05
N ARG A 42 -21.09 -1.22 0.47
CA ARG A 42 -21.42 -0.03 -0.30
C ARG A 42 -20.70 1.17 0.32
N ASP A 43 -20.12 2.02 -0.55
CA ASP A 43 -19.52 3.29 -0.14
C ASP A 43 -19.81 4.36 -1.20
N LEU A 44 -19.36 5.59 -0.95
CA LEU A 44 -19.57 6.74 -1.82
C LEU A 44 -18.34 6.98 -2.70
N ALA A 45 -18.58 7.31 -3.95
CA ALA A 45 -17.58 7.85 -4.87
C ALA A 45 -17.40 9.34 -4.60
N TYR A 46 -16.47 9.71 -3.74
CA TYR A 46 -16.22 11.11 -3.33
C TYR A 46 -15.53 11.96 -4.40
N ASN A 47 -15.00 11.34 -5.44
CA ASN A 47 -14.38 12.00 -6.59
C ASN A 47 -15.38 12.55 -7.60
N GLU A 48 -16.66 12.22 -7.47
CA GLU A 48 -17.73 12.74 -8.30
C GLU A 48 -18.21 14.11 -7.78
N VAL A 49 -18.68 14.96 -8.67
CA VAL A 49 -19.25 16.29 -8.32
C VAL A 49 -20.43 16.14 -7.35
N ILE A 50 -21.24 15.11 -7.56
CA ILE A 50 -22.27 14.65 -6.66
C ILE A 50 -21.88 13.21 -6.28
N PRO A 51 -21.53 12.95 -5.02
CA PRO A 51 -21.15 11.61 -4.61
C PRO A 51 -22.22 10.58 -4.93
N GLU A 52 -21.81 9.53 -5.61
CA GLU A 52 -22.67 8.41 -5.99
C GLU A 52 -22.34 7.16 -5.18
N LYS A 53 -23.33 6.31 -5.00
CA LYS A 53 -23.14 5.03 -4.30
C LYS A 53 -22.50 4.00 -5.23
N GLY A 54 -21.61 3.20 -4.67
CA GLY A 54 -20.99 2.09 -5.36
C GLY A 54 -20.85 0.84 -4.51
N LYS A 55 -20.61 -0.30 -5.16
CA LYS A 55 -20.22 -1.55 -4.51
C LYS A 55 -18.73 -1.50 -4.21
N GLU A 56 -18.40 -1.45 -2.92
CA GLU A 56 -17.03 -1.47 -2.42
C GLU A 56 -16.50 -2.90 -2.30
N PHE A 57 -15.25 -3.08 -2.71
CA PHE A 57 -14.42 -4.22 -2.35
C PHE A 57 -13.01 -3.72 -2.05
N THR A 58 -12.55 -3.90 -0.82
CA THR A 58 -11.20 -3.53 -0.40
C THR A 58 -10.52 -4.72 0.28
N LEU A 59 -9.32 -5.04 -0.19
CA LEU A 59 -8.46 -6.10 0.36
C LEU A 59 -7.14 -5.49 0.79
N ASN A 60 -6.74 -5.70 2.06
CA ASN A 60 -5.40 -5.42 2.54
C ASN A 60 -4.78 -6.72 3.04
N PHE A 61 -3.68 -7.14 2.44
CA PHE A 61 -2.91 -8.32 2.82
C PHE A 61 -1.47 -7.91 3.14
N ILE A 62 -1.05 -8.14 4.38
CA ILE A 62 0.22 -7.68 4.91
C ILE A 62 0.87 -8.83 5.68
N PRO A 63 1.54 -9.77 5.01
CA PRO A 63 2.36 -10.78 5.67
C PRO A 63 3.70 -10.20 6.12
N LEU A 64 4.24 -10.76 7.19
CA LEU A 64 5.60 -10.54 7.66
C LEU A 64 6.31 -11.88 7.70
N ILE A 65 7.41 -12.01 6.96
CA ILE A 65 8.16 -13.25 6.81
C ILE A 65 9.57 -13.03 7.34
N GLN A 66 9.94 -13.76 8.39
CA GLN A 66 11.27 -13.77 8.98
C GLN A 66 11.99 -15.03 8.47
N LEU A 67 12.74 -14.92 7.35
CA LEU A 67 13.43 -16.07 6.76
C LEU A 67 14.64 -16.54 7.57
N SER A 68 15.26 -15.61 8.31
CA SER A 68 16.33 -15.91 9.24
C SER A 68 16.44 -14.78 10.27
N ASN A 69 17.31 -14.92 11.28
CA ASN A 69 17.58 -13.84 12.23
C ASN A 69 18.09 -12.56 11.59
N LYS A 70 18.54 -12.65 10.33
CA LYS A 70 19.11 -11.53 9.56
C LYS A 70 18.23 -11.04 8.43
N LEU A 71 17.29 -11.85 7.93
CA LEU A 71 16.52 -11.53 6.73
C LEU A 71 15.02 -11.49 7.03
N ARG A 72 14.43 -10.33 6.82
CA ARG A 72 12.99 -10.08 6.94
C ARG A 72 12.44 -9.56 5.62
N ILE A 73 11.32 -10.14 5.22
CA ILE A 73 10.57 -9.74 4.02
C ILE A 73 9.15 -9.36 4.47
N SER A 74 8.68 -8.23 3.98
CA SER A 74 7.33 -7.72 4.27
C SER A 74 6.67 -7.26 2.98
N PRO A 75 6.07 -8.18 2.20
CA PRO A 75 5.21 -7.80 1.10
C PRO A 75 3.89 -7.25 1.64
N SER A 76 3.25 -6.36 0.89
CA SER A 76 1.90 -5.94 1.17
C SER A 76 1.17 -5.62 -0.12
N VAL A 77 -0.11 -5.97 -0.18
CA VAL A 77 -0.98 -5.64 -1.30
C VAL A 77 -2.24 -5.00 -0.72
N ARG A 78 -2.55 -3.82 -1.21
CA ARG A 78 -3.83 -3.15 -0.99
C ARG A 78 -4.53 -3.04 -2.33
N TYR A 79 -5.61 -3.79 -2.51
CA TYR A 79 -6.49 -3.69 -3.66
C TYR A 79 -7.76 -2.98 -3.24
N ALA A 80 -8.25 -2.05 -4.04
CA ALA A 80 -9.49 -1.34 -3.80
C ALA A 80 -10.23 -1.10 -5.11
N ARG A 81 -11.54 -1.35 -5.09
CA ARG A 81 -12.43 -1.00 -6.18
C ARG A 81 -13.76 -0.49 -5.65
N LEU A 82 -14.33 0.45 -6.36
CA LEU A 82 -15.69 0.92 -6.19
C LEU A 82 -16.39 0.87 -7.54
N LYS A 83 -17.39 0.01 -7.67
CA LYS A 83 -18.16 -0.18 -8.90
C LYS A 83 -19.48 0.55 -8.77
N ASN A 84 -19.90 1.24 -9.82
CA ASN A 84 -21.22 1.85 -9.89
C ASN A 84 -22.32 0.80 -9.65
N LEU A 85 -23.46 1.19 -9.03
CA LEU A 85 -24.57 0.28 -8.74
C LEU A 85 -25.39 -0.09 -9.98
N ASP A 86 -25.51 0.87 -10.90
CA ASP A 86 -26.44 0.82 -12.02
C ASP A 86 -25.75 0.52 -13.36
N SER A 87 -24.40 0.54 -13.37
CA SER A 87 -23.59 0.25 -14.55
C SER A 87 -22.42 -0.67 -14.24
N ASP A 88 -21.75 -1.15 -15.28
CA ASP A 88 -20.53 -1.97 -15.13
C ASP A 88 -19.26 -1.12 -14.94
N ASN A 89 -19.39 0.19 -14.89
CA ASN A 89 -18.26 1.12 -14.74
C ASN A 89 -17.72 1.12 -13.31
N PHE A 90 -16.42 1.38 -13.19
CA PHE A 90 -15.76 1.58 -11.91
C PHE A 90 -15.47 3.07 -11.71
N TYR A 91 -15.76 3.57 -10.52
CA TYR A 91 -15.27 4.88 -10.07
C TYR A 91 -13.76 4.82 -9.81
N TYR A 92 -13.29 3.70 -9.26
CA TYR A 92 -11.88 3.35 -9.18
C TYR A 92 -11.71 1.82 -9.11
N ASN A 93 -10.60 1.36 -9.63
CA ASN A 93 -10.20 -0.06 -9.59
C ASN A 93 -8.67 -0.13 -9.69
N GLY A 94 -8.01 -0.52 -8.62
CA GLY A 94 -6.57 -0.58 -8.63
C GLY A 94 -5.96 -1.17 -7.37
N SER A 95 -4.63 -1.22 -7.36
CA SER A 95 -3.86 -1.76 -6.25
C SER A 95 -2.60 -0.96 -5.97
N ILE A 96 -2.16 -1.04 -4.71
CA ILE A 96 -0.83 -0.62 -4.29
C ILE A 96 -0.14 -1.87 -3.76
N SER A 97 0.91 -2.28 -4.47
CA SER A 97 1.73 -3.44 -4.12
C SER A 97 3.07 -2.94 -3.62
N ARG A 98 3.42 -3.28 -2.38
CA ARG A 98 4.67 -2.86 -1.76
C ARG A 98 5.45 -4.09 -1.32
N PHE A 99 6.75 -4.05 -1.53
CA PHE A 99 7.68 -5.09 -1.14
C PHE A 99 8.84 -4.48 -0.35
N SER A 100 9.04 -4.94 0.87
CA SER A 100 10.12 -4.47 1.72
C SER A 100 11.01 -5.63 2.14
N ILE A 101 12.29 -5.50 1.89
CA ILE A 101 13.34 -6.42 2.34
C ILE A 101 14.23 -5.67 3.33
N ARG A 102 14.52 -6.31 4.45
CA ARG A 102 15.56 -5.85 5.37
C ARG A 102 16.54 -7.00 5.60
N TYR A 103 17.81 -6.71 5.37
CA TYR A 103 18.90 -7.62 5.65
C TYR A 103 19.89 -7.01 6.64
N GLN A 104 20.11 -7.71 7.75
CA GLN A 104 21.05 -7.31 8.80
C GLN A 104 22.32 -8.13 8.67
N PHE A 105 23.40 -7.53 8.21
CA PHE A 105 24.70 -8.20 8.07
C PHE A 105 25.29 -8.54 9.45
N ASN A 106 25.25 -7.55 10.34
CA ASN A 106 25.69 -7.66 11.75
C ASN A 106 24.95 -6.60 12.59
N ASN A 107 25.32 -6.45 13.86
CA ASN A 107 24.69 -5.51 14.79
C ASN A 107 24.91 -4.03 14.40
N PHE A 108 25.87 -3.75 13.53
CA PHE A 108 26.26 -2.39 13.14
C PHE A 108 25.79 -2.00 11.75
N PHE A 109 25.44 -2.98 10.91
CA PHE A 109 25.19 -2.71 9.49
C PHE A 109 23.93 -3.46 8.99
N ASN A 110 22.99 -2.69 8.44
CA ASN A 110 21.82 -3.26 7.78
C ASN A 110 21.46 -2.50 6.50
N ILE A 111 20.76 -3.20 5.60
CA ILE A 111 20.21 -2.65 4.36
C ILE A 111 18.71 -2.90 4.36
N ARG A 112 17.96 -1.89 3.94
CA ARG A 112 16.53 -1.99 3.66
C ARG A 112 16.29 -1.52 2.23
N ILE A 113 15.51 -2.29 1.49
CA ILE A 113 15.01 -1.91 0.17
C ILE A 113 13.48 -1.96 0.24
N VAL A 114 12.85 -0.91 -0.21
CA VAL A 114 11.41 -0.82 -0.39
C VAL A 114 11.14 -0.57 -1.85
N SER A 115 10.27 -1.38 -2.46
CA SER A 115 9.68 -1.11 -3.77
C SER A 115 8.18 -1.07 -3.67
N GLU A 116 7.54 -0.20 -4.42
CA GLU A 116 6.09 -0.03 -4.46
C GLU A 116 5.63 0.22 -5.89
N TYR A 117 4.56 -0.45 -6.28
CA TYR A 117 3.85 -0.17 -7.52
C TYR A 117 2.41 0.22 -7.22
N ASN A 118 2.00 1.37 -7.73
CA ASN A 118 0.67 1.93 -7.57
C ASN A 118 -0.04 1.98 -8.93
N THR A 119 -1.03 1.10 -9.14
CA THR A 119 -1.77 1.03 -10.39
C THR A 119 -2.75 2.19 -10.59
N PHE A 120 -3.14 2.94 -9.54
CA PHE A 120 -4.00 4.11 -9.68
C PHE A 120 -3.29 5.30 -10.33
N SER A 121 -1.99 5.41 -10.10
CA SER A 121 -1.15 6.50 -10.62
C SER A 121 -0.08 6.02 -11.59
N GLU A 122 -0.05 4.71 -11.88
CA GLU A 122 0.92 4.04 -12.73
C GLU A 122 2.37 4.35 -12.35
N ARG A 123 2.61 4.49 -11.03
CA ARG A 123 3.91 4.86 -10.47
C ARG A 123 4.61 3.67 -9.86
N PHE A 124 5.89 3.57 -10.16
CA PHE A 124 6.82 2.66 -9.51
C PHE A 124 7.81 3.46 -8.68
N PHE A 125 7.97 3.05 -7.43
CA PHE A 125 8.83 3.68 -6.45
C PHE A 125 9.83 2.67 -5.90
N VAL A 126 11.10 3.08 -5.78
CA VAL A 126 12.15 2.29 -5.11
C VAL A 126 12.91 3.17 -4.14
N GLN A 127 13.11 2.65 -2.94
CA GLN A 127 13.87 3.31 -1.88
C GLN A 127 14.85 2.33 -1.23
N PRO A 128 16.12 2.34 -1.61
CA PRO A 128 17.19 1.70 -0.86
C PRO A 128 17.60 2.57 0.33
N LEU A 129 17.94 1.93 1.44
CA LEU A 129 18.48 2.56 2.63
C LEU A 129 19.55 1.67 3.23
N ILE A 130 20.74 2.23 3.45
CA ILE A 130 21.85 1.63 4.19
C ILE A 130 21.93 2.33 5.53
N GLN A 131 22.01 1.57 6.60
CA GLN A 131 22.24 2.06 7.95
C GLN A 131 23.53 1.45 8.52
N TRP A 132 24.40 2.30 9.03
CA TRP A 132 25.63 1.90 9.70
C TRP A 132 25.77 2.57 11.06
N ASN A 133 25.89 1.75 12.12
CA ASN A 133 25.99 2.15 13.51
C ASN A 133 27.38 1.76 14.05
N PRO A 134 28.46 2.54 13.82
CA PRO A 134 29.81 2.17 14.26
C PRO A 134 29.93 2.06 15.78
N ASN A 135 29.09 2.77 16.51
CA ASN A 135 28.96 2.71 17.98
C ASN A 135 27.52 3.05 18.38
N PRO A 136 27.09 2.82 19.66
CA PRO A 136 25.72 3.03 20.09
C PRO A 136 25.18 4.46 19.97
N SER A 137 26.06 5.45 19.94
CA SER A 137 25.69 6.87 19.88
C SER A 137 25.80 7.51 18.49
N THR A 138 26.21 6.74 17.47
CA THR A 138 26.44 7.27 16.13
C THR A 138 25.74 6.40 15.08
N VAL A 139 24.93 7.02 14.25
CA VAL A 139 24.22 6.34 13.15
C VAL A 139 24.43 7.12 11.84
N PHE A 140 24.88 6.42 10.82
CA PHE A 140 24.92 6.93 9.46
C PHE A 140 23.83 6.30 8.62
N TYR A 141 23.09 7.10 7.87
CA TYR A 141 22.13 6.67 6.88
C TYR A 141 22.56 7.14 5.50
N ILE A 142 22.59 6.22 4.55
CA ILE A 142 22.74 6.51 3.13
C ILE A 142 21.52 5.94 2.45
N GLY A 143 20.74 6.78 1.81
CA GLY A 143 19.54 6.35 1.15
C GLY A 143 19.20 7.22 -0.03
N GLY A 144 18.30 6.72 -0.85
CA GLY A 144 17.73 7.46 -1.95
C GLY A 144 16.33 7.01 -2.24
N ASN A 145 15.67 7.73 -3.11
CA ASN A 145 14.41 7.30 -3.70
C ASN A 145 14.43 7.53 -5.20
N GLN A 146 13.66 6.73 -5.91
CA GLN A 146 13.40 6.92 -7.33
C GLN A 146 11.92 6.68 -7.57
N ASN A 147 11.26 7.66 -8.18
CA ASN A 147 9.92 7.56 -8.70
C ASN A 147 9.96 7.44 -10.21
N THR A 148 9.16 6.53 -10.74
CA THR A 148 9.06 6.28 -12.17
C THR A 148 7.59 6.16 -12.54
N ILE A 149 7.17 6.77 -13.64
CA ILE A 149 5.84 6.61 -14.22
C ILE A 149 5.96 5.66 -15.40
N SER A 150 5.02 4.73 -15.54
CA SER A 150 4.86 3.93 -16.75
C SER A 150 3.90 4.64 -17.71
N GLU A 151 4.34 4.86 -18.93
CA GLU A 151 3.48 5.35 -20.00
C GLU A 151 3.43 4.32 -21.14
N LEU A 152 2.24 4.12 -21.70
CA LEU A 152 2.06 3.34 -22.90
C LEU A 152 2.38 4.24 -24.11
N ASN A 153 3.48 3.95 -24.79
CA ASN A 153 3.88 4.66 -25.99
C ASN A 153 4.01 3.66 -27.15
N ASN A 154 3.18 3.84 -28.21
CA ASN A 154 3.18 3.01 -29.40
C ASN A 154 3.22 1.50 -29.12
N ASP A 155 2.29 0.97 -28.33
CA ASP A 155 2.19 -0.44 -27.93
C ASP A 155 3.35 -0.97 -27.07
N SER A 156 4.21 -0.10 -26.57
CA SER A 156 5.28 -0.47 -25.65
C SER A 156 5.20 0.30 -24.34
N TYR A 157 5.33 -0.39 -23.22
CA TYR A 157 5.46 0.25 -21.91
C TYR A 157 6.89 0.80 -21.75
N SER A 158 7.00 2.09 -21.45
CA SER A 158 8.26 2.73 -21.09
C SER A 158 8.18 3.31 -19.68
N LEU A 159 9.28 3.18 -18.93
CA LEU A 159 9.40 3.73 -17.59
C LEU A 159 10.15 5.07 -17.65
N PHE A 160 9.49 6.14 -17.27
CA PHE A 160 10.09 7.47 -17.17
C PHE A 160 10.40 7.81 -15.72
N ARG A 161 11.64 8.18 -15.46
CA ARG A 161 12.06 8.68 -14.15
C ARG A 161 11.50 10.08 -13.93
N VAL A 162 10.73 10.26 -12.85
CA VAL A 162 10.08 11.53 -12.49
C VAL A 162 10.89 12.28 -11.44
N ASP A 163 11.46 11.55 -10.48
CA ASP A 163 12.20 12.13 -9.38
C ASP A 163 13.26 11.16 -8.84
N GLN A 164 14.38 11.71 -8.38
CA GLN A 164 15.44 10.96 -7.73
C GLN A 164 16.08 11.83 -6.66
N THR A 165 16.18 11.30 -5.45
CA THR A 165 16.84 11.96 -4.32
C THR A 165 17.86 11.03 -3.70
N LEU A 166 19.05 11.58 -3.37
CA LEU A 166 20.06 10.92 -2.57
C LEU A 166 20.25 11.70 -1.27
N SER A 167 20.24 11.00 -0.15
CA SER A 167 20.39 11.61 1.17
C SER A 167 21.45 10.91 1.99
N LEU A 168 22.25 11.70 2.71
CA LEU A 168 23.18 11.25 3.72
C LEU A 168 22.84 11.96 5.04
N ILE A 169 22.58 11.19 6.09
CA ILE A 169 22.24 11.71 7.42
C ILE A 169 23.17 11.08 8.45
N HIS A 170 23.73 11.92 9.32
CA HIS A 170 24.49 11.52 10.49
C HIS A 170 23.78 12.02 11.74
N ILE A 171 23.56 11.14 12.72
CA ILE A 171 22.95 11.44 14.02
C ILE A 171 23.86 10.96 15.13
#